data_d7e6cf5c98b57c7b7b5a9d7f7d07795e
#
_entry.id   d7e6cf5c98b57c7b7b5a9d7f7d07795e
#
_cell.length_a   1.000
_cell.length_b   1.000
_cell.length_c   1.000
_cell.angle_alpha   90.00
_cell.angle_beta   90.00
_cell.angle_gamma   90.00
#
_symmetry.space_group_name_H-M   'P 1'
#
loop_
_entity.id
_entity.type
_entity.pdbx_description
1 polymer ?
#
loop_
_entity_poly.entity_id
_entity_poly.type
_entity_poly.pdbx_seq_one_letter_code
_entity_poly.pdbx_strand_id
1 'polypeptide(L)'
;MKITTSRIETESIGDKGIFETLFREYLSGFSVELDPSVIAQLFALPYFHGFISFVDNKPAGFAVCFESFSTYRAQRVMNIHDFMVSDSFRGKGVGKALLNGIEQYCRDNDYLKITLEVSNDNVAAKNLYSSLDYEDYRVVLKGQQHWQKYLN
;
A
#
# COMPACT_ATOMS: atom_id res chain seq x y z
N MET A 1 13.37 19.74 3.07
CA MET A 1 12.71 18.45 3.39
C MET A 1 12.90 17.49 2.23
N LYS A 2 13.49 16.35 2.52
CA LYS A 2 13.74 15.32 1.51
C LYS A 2 12.84 14.12 1.78
N ILE A 3 12.02 13.75 0.82
CA ILE A 3 11.16 12.56 0.90
C ILE A 3 11.72 11.49 -0.03
N THR A 4 11.92 10.30 0.49
CA THR A 4 12.37 9.14 -0.29
C THR A 4 11.43 7.99 -0.06
N THR A 5 11.30 7.10 -1.04
CA THR A 5 10.51 5.88 -0.93
C THR A 5 11.36 4.71 -1.40
N SER A 6 11.34 3.62 -0.64
CA SER A 6 12.06 2.40 -1.01
C SER A 6 11.18 1.19 -0.81
N ARG A 7 11.42 0.16 -1.61
CA ARG A 7 10.79 -1.14 -1.44
C ARG A 7 11.42 -1.86 -0.25
N ILE A 8 10.60 -2.49 0.56
CA ILE A 8 11.05 -3.30 1.70
C ILE A 8 11.82 -4.52 1.18
N GLU A 9 12.98 -4.76 1.77
CA GLU A 9 13.72 -5.99 1.59
C GLU A 9 13.32 -6.95 2.71
N THR A 10 12.67 -8.05 2.39
CA THR A 10 12.07 -8.95 3.37
C THR A 10 13.10 -9.67 4.25
N GLU A 11 14.35 -9.74 3.80
CA GLU A 11 15.46 -10.29 4.57
C GLU A 11 16.12 -9.26 5.51
N SER A 12 15.79 -7.98 5.37
CA SER A 12 16.38 -6.90 6.18
C SER A 12 15.70 -6.81 7.54
N ILE A 13 16.47 -7.04 8.60
CA ILE A 13 15.99 -6.86 9.99
C ILE A 13 15.63 -5.41 10.25
N GLY A 14 16.37 -4.47 9.67
CA GLY A 14 16.09 -3.04 9.80
C GLY A 14 14.74 -2.65 9.19
N ASP A 15 14.48 -3.08 7.97
CA ASP A 15 13.21 -2.82 7.28
C ASP A 15 12.04 -3.43 8.03
N LYS A 16 12.22 -4.65 8.53
CA LYS A 16 11.19 -5.35 9.31
C LYS A 16 10.81 -4.58 10.58
N GLY A 17 11.82 -4.09 11.31
CA GLY A 17 11.59 -3.32 12.54
C GLY A 17 10.89 -1.99 12.26
N ILE A 18 11.29 -1.28 11.21
CA ILE A 18 10.66 -0.03 10.79
C ILE A 18 9.20 -0.29 10.39
N PHE A 19 8.97 -1.30 9.57
CA PHE A 19 7.62 -1.68 9.15
C PHE A 19 6.74 -2.00 10.36
N GLU A 20 7.23 -2.81 11.30
CA GLU A 20 6.48 -3.19 12.49
C GLU A 20 6.05 -1.96 13.30
N THR A 21 6.94 -0.99 13.49
CA THR A 21 6.63 0.25 14.21
C THR A 21 5.53 1.04 13.52
N LEU A 22 5.62 1.23 12.21
CA LEU A 22 4.62 1.95 11.44
C LEU A 22 3.29 1.19 11.40
N PHE A 23 3.34 -0.13 11.29
CA PHE A 23 2.14 -0.96 11.23
C PHE A 23 1.40 -0.95 12.58
N ARG A 24 2.12 -0.92 13.70
CA ARG A 24 1.50 -0.74 15.02
C ARG A 24 0.76 0.60 15.12
N GLU A 25 1.34 1.67 14.64
CA GLU A 25 0.67 2.97 14.58
C GLU A 25 -0.60 2.90 13.73
N TYR A 26 -0.54 2.27 12.57
CA TYR A 26 -1.68 2.09 11.68
C TYR A 26 -2.82 1.34 12.36
N LEU A 27 -2.53 0.19 12.97
CA LEU A 27 -3.54 -0.62 13.66
C LEU A 27 -4.12 0.09 14.87
N SER A 28 -3.33 0.90 15.58
CA SER A 28 -3.82 1.64 16.75
C SER A 28 -4.94 2.61 16.39
N GLY A 29 -4.92 3.15 15.17
CA GLY A 29 -5.98 4.01 14.65
C GLY A 29 -7.33 3.29 14.49
N PHE A 30 -7.32 1.96 14.46
CA PHE A 30 -8.53 1.11 14.40
C PHE A 30 -8.79 0.38 15.71
N SER A 31 -8.05 0.72 16.78
CA SER A 31 -8.13 0.04 18.08
C SER A 31 -7.85 -1.47 17.97
N VAL A 32 -6.92 -1.84 17.13
CA VAL A 32 -6.50 -3.23 16.90
C VAL A 32 -5.08 -3.42 17.43
N GLU A 33 -4.87 -4.47 18.21
CA GLU A 33 -3.52 -4.87 18.62
C GLU A 33 -2.86 -5.72 17.55
N LEU A 34 -1.56 -5.52 17.35
CA LEU A 34 -0.79 -6.32 16.42
C LEU A 34 -0.60 -7.74 16.94
N ASP A 35 -1.07 -8.73 16.17
CA ASP A 35 -0.67 -10.11 16.37
C ASP A 35 0.77 -10.27 15.86
N PRO A 36 1.74 -10.62 16.71
CA PRO A 36 3.15 -10.71 16.29
C PRO A 36 3.39 -11.66 15.13
N SER A 37 2.53 -12.67 14.94
CA SER A 37 2.67 -13.64 13.85
C SER A 37 2.39 -13.03 12.48
N VAL A 38 1.67 -11.91 12.41
CA VAL A 38 1.30 -11.26 11.14
C VAL A 38 2.55 -10.83 10.36
N ILE A 39 3.53 -10.23 11.05
CA ILE A 39 4.75 -9.75 10.39
C ILE A 39 5.51 -10.91 9.74
N ALA A 40 5.73 -11.99 10.47
CA ALA A 40 6.44 -13.16 9.95
C ALA A 40 5.70 -13.80 8.78
N GLN A 41 4.38 -13.94 8.90
CA GLN A 41 3.55 -14.51 7.83
C GLN A 41 3.57 -13.64 6.57
N LEU A 42 3.38 -12.32 6.75
CA LEU A 42 3.37 -11.37 5.64
C LEU A 42 4.69 -11.38 4.88
N PHE A 43 5.81 -11.30 5.60
CA PHE A 43 7.13 -11.25 4.99
C PHE A 43 7.54 -12.56 4.31
N ALA A 44 6.89 -13.67 4.65
CA ALA A 44 7.12 -14.96 4.00
C ALA A 44 6.32 -15.16 2.71
N LEU A 45 5.33 -14.29 2.43
CA LEU A 45 4.52 -14.42 1.22
C LEU A 45 5.33 -14.00 -0.02
N PRO A 46 5.45 -14.86 -1.03
CA PRO A 46 6.24 -14.54 -2.22
C PRO A 46 5.66 -13.41 -3.08
N TYR A 47 4.37 -13.11 -2.91
CA TYR A 47 3.68 -12.04 -3.64
C TYR A 47 3.50 -10.76 -2.82
N PHE A 48 4.08 -10.68 -1.62
CA PHE A 48 4.09 -9.47 -0.82
C PHE A 48 5.13 -8.48 -1.34
N HIS A 49 4.71 -7.23 -1.51
CA HIS A 49 5.59 -6.10 -1.82
C HIS A 49 5.27 -4.97 -0.84
N GLY A 50 6.22 -4.63 -0.02
CA GLY A 50 6.10 -3.53 0.93
C GLY A 50 6.93 -2.33 0.49
N PHE A 51 6.47 -1.14 0.86
CA PHE A 51 7.15 0.12 0.57
C PHE A 51 7.15 1.00 1.82
N ILE A 52 8.24 1.71 2.04
CA ILE A 52 8.38 2.67 3.15
C ILE A 52 8.81 4.01 2.57
N SER A 53 8.15 5.09 3.01
CA SER A 53 8.58 6.45 2.74
C SER A 53 9.25 7.05 3.96
N PHE A 54 10.27 7.86 3.71
CA PHE A 54 11.05 8.54 4.74
C PHE A 54 11.04 10.04 4.48
N VAL A 55 11.00 10.82 5.56
CA VAL A 55 11.22 12.28 5.53
C VAL A 55 12.50 12.56 6.29
N ASP A 56 13.50 13.09 5.60
CA ASP A 56 14.83 13.35 6.18
C ASP A 56 15.35 12.12 6.94
N ASN A 57 15.25 10.96 6.31
CA ASN A 57 15.65 9.64 6.82
C ASN A 57 14.83 9.11 8.01
N LYS A 58 13.70 9.75 8.34
CA LYS A 58 12.79 9.26 9.38
C LYS A 58 11.61 8.53 8.74
N PRO A 59 11.26 7.33 9.21
CA PRO A 59 10.11 6.60 8.68
C PRO A 59 8.83 7.43 8.81
N ALA A 60 8.11 7.57 7.70
CA ALA A 60 6.98 8.49 7.63
C ALA A 60 5.69 7.85 7.11
N GLY A 61 5.78 6.69 6.47
CA GLY A 61 4.61 5.99 5.96
C GLY A 61 4.98 4.67 5.32
N PHE A 62 3.98 3.84 5.08
CA PHE A 62 4.17 2.52 4.45
C PHE A 62 3.00 2.15 3.57
N ALA A 63 3.24 1.18 2.70
CA ALA A 63 2.21 0.48 1.97
C ALA A 63 2.45 -1.03 2.01
N VAL A 64 1.40 -1.80 2.19
CA VAL A 64 1.37 -3.24 1.97
C VAL A 64 0.71 -3.49 0.64
N CYS A 65 1.41 -4.15 -0.27
CA CYS A 65 0.89 -4.47 -1.59
C CYS A 65 0.98 -5.97 -1.84
N PHE A 66 0.04 -6.48 -2.64
CA PHE A 66 0.04 -7.87 -3.06
C PHE A 66 0.00 -7.95 -4.58
N GLU A 67 0.78 -8.87 -5.11
CA GLU A 67 0.84 -9.13 -6.54
C GLU A 67 -0.26 -10.10 -6.95
N SER A 68 -0.96 -9.78 -8.03
CA SER A 68 -1.85 -10.70 -8.72
C SER A 68 -1.54 -10.69 -10.21
N PHE A 69 -2.37 -11.33 -11.02
CA PHE A 69 -2.06 -11.53 -12.42
C PHE A 69 -3.32 -11.38 -13.30
N SER A 70 -3.20 -10.60 -14.36
CA SER A 70 -4.25 -10.49 -15.38
C SER A 70 -4.06 -11.58 -16.43
N THR A 71 -5.00 -12.52 -16.48
CA THR A 71 -4.96 -13.59 -17.48
C THR A 71 -5.27 -13.09 -18.89
N TYR A 72 -6.05 -12.02 -19.01
CA TYR A 72 -6.38 -11.41 -20.29
C TYR A 72 -5.21 -10.68 -20.94
N ARG A 73 -4.41 -10.03 -20.11
CA ARG A 73 -3.30 -9.18 -20.57
C ARG A 73 -1.94 -9.84 -20.39
N ALA A 74 -1.90 -11.01 -19.72
CA ALA A 74 -0.65 -11.72 -19.41
C ALA A 74 0.39 -10.83 -18.69
N GLN A 75 -0.08 -10.02 -17.76
CA GLN A 75 0.76 -9.11 -16.98
C GLN A 75 0.37 -9.13 -15.50
N ARG A 76 1.35 -8.83 -14.63
CA ARG A 76 1.13 -8.72 -13.20
C ARG A 76 0.33 -7.46 -12.87
N VAL A 77 -0.43 -7.54 -11.80
CA VAL A 77 -1.22 -6.44 -11.25
C VAL A 77 -0.77 -6.23 -9.80
N MET A 78 -0.55 -4.99 -9.40
CA MET A 78 -0.23 -4.67 -8.01
C MET A 78 -1.47 -4.15 -7.31
N ASN A 79 -1.83 -4.78 -6.18
CA ASN A 79 -2.93 -4.28 -5.34
C ASN A 79 -2.35 -3.63 -4.08
N ILE A 80 -2.70 -2.38 -3.83
CA ILE A 80 -2.36 -1.71 -2.57
C ILE A 80 -3.43 -2.10 -1.56
N HIS A 81 -3.03 -2.86 -0.54
CA HIS A 81 -3.92 -3.40 0.49
C HIS A 81 -4.02 -2.51 1.72
N ASP A 82 -2.87 -2.01 2.21
CA ASP A 82 -2.79 -1.05 3.30
C ASP A 82 -1.91 0.12 2.88
N PHE A 83 -2.29 1.31 3.31
CA PHE A 83 -1.59 2.53 2.94
C PHE A 83 -1.72 3.53 4.09
N MET A 84 -0.61 3.99 4.64
CA MET A 84 -0.62 4.87 5.80
C MET A 84 0.48 5.90 5.74
N VAL A 85 0.15 7.13 6.10
CA VAL A 85 1.11 8.19 6.42
C VAL A 85 1.01 8.46 7.91
N SER A 86 2.15 8.44 8.60
CA SER A 86 2.24 8.70 10.03
C SER A 86 1.70 10.11 10.34
N ASP A 87 0.99 10.25 11.47
CA ASP A 87 0.33 11.49 11.86
C ASP A 87 1.27 12.69 11.84
N SER A 88 2.50 12.50 12.31
CA SER A 88 3.52 13.57 12.37
C SER A 88 3.92 14.09 10.99
N PHE A 89 3.64 13.35 9.94
CA PHE A 89 4.09 13.65 8.57
C PHE A 89 2.96 13.90 7.59
N ARG A 90 1.72 13.97 8.06
CA ARG A 90 0.59 14.26 7.18
C ARG A 90 0.62 15.68 6.63
N GLY A 91 0.08 15.87 5.43
CA GLY A 91 0.04 17.17 4.77
C GLY A 91 1.37 17.65 4.21
N LYS A 92 2.37 16.77 4.11
CA LYS A 92 3.72 17.13 3.64
C LYS A 92 4.10 16.46 2.31
N GLY A 93 3.16 15.81 1.65
CA GLY A 93 3.42 15.14 0.37
C GLY A 93 3.94 13.71 0.48
N VAL A 94 3.94 13.11 1.65
CA VAL A 94 4.44 11.75 1.87
C VAL A 94 3.58 10.72 1.14
N GLY A 95 2.26 10.86 1.18
CA GLY A 95 1.35 9.95 0.49
C GLY A 95 1.58 9.94 -1.02
N LYS A 96 1.78 11.12 -1.60
CA LYS A 96 2.09 11.26 -3.02
C LYS A 96 3.43 10.60 -3.36
N ALA A 97 4.45 10.83 -2.54
CA ALA A 97 5.77 10.24 -2.74
C ALA A 97 5.72 8.71 -2.63
N LEU A 98 4.94 8.19 -1.68
CA LEU A 98 4.75 6.75 -1.51
C LEU A 98 4.08 6.12 -2.74
N LEU A 99 3.00 6.72 -3.22
CA LEU A 99 2.34 6.26 -4.46
C LEU A 99 3.27 6.32 -5.66
N ASN A 100 4.00 7.42 -5.82
CA ASN A 100 4.96 7.56 -6.93
C ASN A 100 6.04 6.48 -6.87
N GLY A 101 6.51 6.13 -5.69
CA GLY A 101 7.50 5.05 -5.51
C GLY A 101 6.95 3.69 -5.91
N ILE A 102 5.69 3.39 -5.54
CA ILE A 102 5.02 2.15 -5.95
C ILE A 102 4.83 2.12 -7.46
N GLU A 103 4.37 3.22 -8.04
CA GLU A 103 4.16 3.32 -9.49
C GLU A 103 5.46 3.14 -10.26
N GLN A 104 6.53 3.75 -9.78
CA GLN A 104 7.83 3.63 -10.44
C GLN A 104 8.32 2.17 -10.43
N TYR A 105 8.20 1.50 -9.28
CA TYR A 105 8.52 0.08 -9.20
C TYR A 105 7.70 -0.75 -10.18
N CYS A 106 6.41 -0.48 -10.27
CA CYS A 106 5.50 -1.20 -11.17
C CYS A 106 5.85 -0.96 -12.64
N ARG A 107 6.20 0.27 -13.01
CA ARG A 107 6.65 0.58 -14.38
C ARG A 107 7.94 -0.13 -14.72
N ASP A 108 8.91 -0.09 -13.81
CA ASP A 108 10.23 -0.71 -14.02
C ASP A 108 10.15 -2.23 -14.13
N ASN A 109 9.09 -2.84 -13.63
CA ASN A 109 8.89 -4.29 -13.61
C ASN A 109 7.71 -4.76 -14.47
N ASP A 110 7.26 -3.92 -15.39
CA ASP A 110 6.23 -4.25 -16.39
C ASP A 110 4.89 -4.70 -15.82
N TYR A 111 4.45 -4.10 -14.72
CA TYR A 111 3.10 -4.31 -14.20
C TYR A 111 2.07 -3.62 -15.09
N LEU A 112 0.91 -4.24 -15.25
CA LEU A 112 -0.18 -3.71 -16.06
C LEU A 112 -0.83 -2.48 -15.42
N LYS A 113 -1.12 -2.59 -14.13
CA LYS A 113 -1.87 -1.58 -13.40
C LYS A 113 -1.71 -1.74 -11.89
N ILE A 114 -2.19 -0.73 -11.17
CA ILE A 114 -2.31 -0.76 -9.72
C ILE A 114 -3.79 -0.64 -9.37
N THR A 115 -4.23 -1.47 -8.42
CA THR A 115 -5.59 -1.42 -7.87
C THR A 115 -5.53 -1.11 -6.38
N LEU A 116 -6.59 -0.55 -5.84
CA LEU A 116 -6.72 -0.31 -4.40
C LEU A 116 -8.19 -0.23 -4.02
N GLU A 117 -8.47 -0.44 -2.75
CA GLU A 117 -9.77 -0.20 -2.14
C GLU A 117 -9.66 1.02 -1.23
N VAL A 118 -10.68 1.86 -1.25
CA VAL A 118 -10.76 3.05 -0.41
C VAL A 118 -12.16 3.19 0.16
N SER A 119 -12.24 3.52 1.45
CA SER A 119 -13.51 3.74 2.11
C SER A 119 -14.24 4.95 1.50
N ASN A 120 -15.54 4.83 1.30
CA ASN A 120 -16.34 5.84 0.59
C ASN A 120 -16.27 7.22 1.25
N ASP A 121 -16.11 7.26 2.56
CA ASP A 121 -16.03 8.49 3.37
C ASP A 121 -14.58 8.97 3.62
N ASN A 122 -13.58 8.27 3.11
CA ASN A 122 -12.18 8.71 3.20
C ASN A 122 -11.87 9.72 2.08
N VAL A 123 -12.32 10.96 2.29
CA VAL A 123 -12.21 12.04 1.28
C VAL A 123 -10.75 12.37 0.98
N ALA A 124 -9.90 12.43 1.99
CA ALA A 124 -8.49 12.77 1.82
C ALA A 124 -7.77 11.75 0.91
N ALA A 125 -7.99 10.47 1.15
CA ALA A 125 -7.40 9.41 0.33
C ALA A 125 -7.95 9.43 -1.10
N LYS A 126 -9.25 9.61 -1.26
CA LYS A 126 -9.89 9.71 -2.59
C LYS A 126 -9.35 10.88 -3.39
N ASN A 127 -9.14 12.04 -2.75
CA ASN A 127 -8.56 13.20 -3.40
C ASN A 127 -7.12 12.93 -3.84
N LEU A 128 -6.33 12.28 -2.99
CA LEU A 128 -4.95 11.90 -3.33
C LEU A 128 -4.93 10.97 -4.55
N TYR A 129 -5.73 9.91 -4.52
CA TYR A 129 -5.76 8.94 -5.62
C TYR A 129 -6.26 9.57 -6.92
N SER A 130 -7.31 10.37 -6.85
CA SER A 130 -7.83 11.08 -8.04
C SER A 130 -6.81 12.06 -8.63
N SER A 131 -6.02 12.73 -7.78
CA SER A 131 -4.98 13.65 -8.24
C SER A 131 -3.85 12.96 -9.00
N LEU A 132 -3.71 11.64 -8.85
CA LEU A 132 -2.71 10.82 -9.52
C LEU A 132 -3.34 9.89 -10.57
N ASP A 133 -4.52 10.26 -11.07
CA ASP A 133 -5.24 9.59 -12.17
C ASP A 133 -5.75 8.18 -11.83
N TYR A 134 -5.97 7.88 -10.56
CA TYR A 134 -6.70 6.67 -10.19
C TYR A 134 -8.20 6.90 -10.41
N GLU A 135 -8.87 5.89 -10.96
CA GLU A 135 -10.28 5.95 -11.34
C GLU A 135 -11.12 5.03 -10.46
N ASP A 136 -12.35 5.45 -10.14
CA ASP A 136 -13.29 4.57 -9.46
C ASP A 136 -13.71 3.46 -10.43
N TYR A 137 -13.33 2.24 -10.09
CA TYR A 137 -13.61 1.03 -10.88
C TYR A 137 -15.09 0.86 -11.18
N ARG A 138 -15.99 1.20 -10.25
CA ARG A 138 -17.44 1.06 -10.42
C ARG A 138 -18.00 1.99 -11.49
N VAL A 139 -17.35 3.13 -11.70
CA VAL A 139 -17.73 4.06 -12.77
C VAL A 139 -17.31 3.53 -14.14
N VAL A 140 -16.14 2.91 -14.21
CA VAL A 140 -15.55 2.39 -15.44
C VAL A 140 -16.19 1.06 -15.85
N LEU A 141 -16.44 0.15 -14.91
CA LEU A 141 -16.99 -1.19 -15.15
C LEU A 141 -18.37 -1.33 -14.49
N LYS A 142 -19.35 -0.72 -15.09
CA LYS A 142 -20.73 -0.75 -14.61
C LYS A 142 -21.27 -2.18 -14.65
N GLY A 143 -22.03 -2.55 -13.60
CA GLY A 143 -22.71 -3.83 -13.54
C GLY A 143 -21.92 -4.97 -12.91
N GLN A 144 -20.63 -4.80 -12.67
CA GLN A 144 -19.86 -5.78 -11.91
C GLN A 144 -20.14 -5.64 -10.42
N GLN A 145 -20.29 -6.78 -9.74
CA GLN A 145 -20.48 -6.86 -8.30
C GLN A 145 -19.33 -7.66 -7.68
N HIS A 146 -18.99 -7.35 -6.46
CA HIS A 146 -17.99 -8.06 -5.68
C HIS A 146 -18.69 -8.85 -4.58
N TRP A 147 -18.59 -10.19 -4.62
CA TRP A 147 -19.26 -11.10 -3.68
C TRP A 147 -18.23 -11.77 -2.80
N GLN A 148 -18.61 -12.06 -1.53
CA GLN A 148 -17.73 -12.75 -0.61
C GLN A 148 -18.50 -13.75 0.25
N LYS A 149 -17.76 -14.72 0.80
CA LYS A 149 -18.26 -15.68 1.80
C LYS A 149 -17.10 -16.00 2.74
N TYR A 150 -17.30 -15.77 4.03
CA TYR A 150 -16.35 -16.26 5.03
C TYR A 150 -16.52 -17.77 5.19
N LEU A 151 -15.40 -18.48 5.37
CA LEU A 151 -15.40 -19.94 5.43
C LEU A 151 -15.31 -20.51 6.84
N ASN A 152 -15.32 -19.67 7.83
CA ASN A 152 -15.30 -20.07 9.25
C ASN A 152 -16.35 -19.37 10.07
#